data_f94c08f4f4be6813de0af052dcd293bb
#
_entry.id   f94c08f4f4be6813de0af052dcd293bb
#
_cell.length_a   1.000
_cell.length_b   1.000
_cell.length_c   1.000
_cell.angle_alpha   90.00
_cell.angle_beta   90.00
_cell.angle_gamma   90.00
#
_symmetry.space_group_name_H-M   'P 1'
#
loop_
_entity.id
_entity.type
_entity.pdbx_description
1 polymer ?
#
loop_
_entity_poly.entity_id
_entity_poly.type
_entity_poly.pdbx_seq_one_letter_code
_entity_poly.pdbx_strand_id
1 'polypeptide(L)'
;IEANDRYTACPFSNLVIGTDRPLAAQEFGLDGLKAAGVDVTIAKAIGVDPDTQSVTLEDGSRVSSDRLILSPGVDMRWNALEGYTQAAAEILPHAWKAGPQTALLRNKLVALEDGSPVVMTVPPAPYRCPPGPYERASMIAHYLKTNKPRSKLIVLDAKDQFSKMALFQEAWAEHYPDHLEWRGAIDDGAVARVDAALDAVYTDFDEITAPVINVIPPQKAGAIADAAGVTDLPGWCPIDPLTFESTLQAKIHVIGDATIAAPMPKSAFSANLQAKVCAFAVARLLSDLEPTPTTLANTCYSYTTPDEAISIAGVYTNEGGALASVSGAGGVSPLATDKSIRNAEAAQAVHWFDTITAEAFG
;
A
#
# COMPACT_ATOMS: atom_id res chain seq x y z
N ILE A 1 17.06 8.61 -8.98
CA ILE A 1 16.51 8.03 -10.22
C ILE A 1 15.04 7.72 -9.97
N GLU A 2 14.14 8.27 -10.76
CA GLU A 2 12.69 8.06 -10.68
C GLU A 2 12.15 7.85 -12.11
N ALA A 3 11.28 6.87 -12.31
CA ALA A 3 10.77 6.54 -13.63
C ALA A 3 9.75 7.58 -14.16
N ASN A 4 9.10 8.30 -13.27
CA ASN A 4 8.04 9.26 -13.59
C ASN A 4 8.46 10.67 -13.19
N ASP A 5 7.97 11.67 -13.92
CA ASP A 5 8.20 13.09 -13.61
C ASP A 5 7.35 13.59 -12.43
N ARG A 6 6.35 12.82 -12.03
CA ARG A 6 5.49 13.07 -10.86
C ARG A 6 5.30 11.79 -10.05
N TYR A 7 5.22 11.95 -8.76
CA TYR A 7 4.88 10.88 -7.83
C TYR A 7 3.38 10.90 -7.52
N THR A 8 2.71 9.76 -7.58
CA THR A 8 1.31 9.62 -7.17
C THR A 8 1.22 8.89 -5.83
N ALA A 9 0.81 9.59 -4.78
CA ALA A 9 0.73 9.05 -3.43
C ALA A 9 -0.40 8.04 -3.28
N CYS A 10 -0.12 6.90 -2.66
CA CYS A 10 -1.12 5.87 -2.35
C CYS A 10 -2.03 6.20 -1.16
N PRO A 11 -1.54 6.79 -0.04
CA PRO A 11 -2.43 7.27 1.01
C PRO A 11 -3.49 8.21 0.43
N PHE A 12 -4.72 8.12 0.92
CA PHE A 12 -5.89 8.86 0.43
C PHE A 12 -6.41 8.49 -0.97
N SER A 13 -5.77 7.56 -1.69
CA SER A 13 -6.29 7.10 -3.00
C SER A 13 -7.68 6.43 -2.88
N ASN A 14 -8.01 5.86 -1.72
CA ASN A 14 -9.35 5.32 -1.46
C ASN A 14 -10.41 6.43 -1.37
N LEU A 15 -10.06 7.63 -0.89
CA LEU A 15 -10.94 8.80 -0.93
C LEU A 15 -11.21 9.28 -2.37
N VAL A 16 -10.21 9.17 -3.27
CA VAL A 16 -10.42 9.45 -4.71
C VAL A 16 -11.46 8.50 -5.31
N ILE A 17 -11.46 7.23 -4.88
CA ILE A 17 -12.42 6.22 -5.35
C ILE A 17 -13.83 6.50 -4.82
N GLY A 18 -13.98 6.82 -3.54
CA GLY A 18 -15.27 6.89 -2.86
C GLY A 18 -15.88 8.27 -2.71
N THR A 19 -15.14 9.35 -3.00
CA THR A 19 -15.58 10.75 -2.82
C THR A 19 -15.28 11.60 -4.05
N ASP A 20 -15.48 12.91 -3.95
CA ASP A 20 -15.15 13.86 -5.02
C ASP A 20 -13.69 14.39 -4.95
N ARG A 21 -12.83 13.75 -4.14
CA ARG A 21 -11.41 14.09 -4.10
C ARG A 21 -10.77 13.82 -5.47
N PRO A 22 -10.15 14.83 -6.12
CA PRO A 22 -9.55 14.63 -7.43
C PRO A 22 -8.23 13.83 -7.33
N LEU A 23 -7.92 13.00 -8.35
CA LEU A 23 -6.66 12.26 -8.41
C LEU A 23 -5.44 13.19 -8.39
N ALA A 24 -5.54 14.37 -8.99
CA ALA A 24 -4.48 15.39 -8.99
C ALA A 24 -4.04 15.82 -7.57
N ALA A 25 -4.91 15.68 -6.55
CA ALA A 25 -4.56 15.93 -5.16
C ALA A 25 -3.61 14.87 -4.57
N GLN A 26 -3.33 13.80 -5.32
CA GLN A 26 -2.39 12.74 -4.97
C GLN A 26 -1.05 12.87 -5.71
N GLU A 27 -0.90 13.85 -6.60
CA GLU A 27 0.24 13.99 -7.50
C GLU A 27 1.20 15.09 -7.03
N PHE A 28 2.46 14.73 -6.85
CA PHE A 28 3.51 15.62 -6.36
C PHE A 28 4.65 15.71 -7.39
N GLY A 29 5.18 16.93 -7.60
CA GLY A 29 6.38 17.16 -8.40
C GLY A 29 7.64 16.82 -7.61
N LEU A 30 8.79 16.84 -8.29
CA LEU A 30 10.11 16.55 -7.70
C LEU A 30 10.99 17.82 -7.58
N ASP A 31 10.41 19.00 -7.76
CA ASP A 31 11.18 20.25 -7.78
C ASP A 31 11.67 20.63 -6.37
N GLY A 32 10.93 20.26 -5.31
CA GLY A 32 11.40 20.43 -3.93
C GLY A 32 12.67 19.62 -3.64
N LEU A 33 12.76 18.40 -4.14
CA LEU A 33 13.99 17.58 -4.04
C LEU A 33 15.18 18.23 -4.74
N LYS A 34 14.97 18.75 -5.96
CA LYS A 34 16.02 19.49 -6.71
C LYS A 34 16.45 20.74 -5.96
N ALA A 35 15.50 21.49 -5.39
CA ALA A 35 15.78 22.68 -4.59
C ALA A 35 16.56 22.35 -3.29
N ALA A 36 16.33 21.16 -2.73
CA ALA A 36 17.10 20.63 -1.59
C ALA A 36 18.49 20.11 -1.98
N GLY A 37 18.90 20.18 -3.25
CA GLY A 37 20.22 19.77 -3.73
C GLY A 37 20.31 18.30 -4.18
N VAL A 38 19.18 17.62 -4.35
CA VAL A 38 19.16 16.25 -4.88
C VAL A 38 19.27 16.30 -6.42
N ASP A 39 20.23 15.56 -6.97
CA ASP A 39 20.34 15.37 -8.42
C ASP A 39 19.28 14.34 -8.88
N VAL A 40 18.21 14.84 -9.49
CA VAL A 40 17.04 14.03 -9.89
C VAL A 40 17.14 13.66 -11.35
N THR A 41 17.31 12.37 -11.63
CA THR A 41 17.28 11.79 -12.98
C THR A 41 15.92 11.13 -13.23
N ILE A 42 15.18 11.63 -14.23
CA ILE A 42 13.93 11.00 -14.69
C ILE A 42 14.28 9.94 -15.74
N ALA A 43 14.34 8.70 -15.29
CA ALA A 43 14.62 7.54 -16.13
C ALA A 43 14.22 6.25 -15.42
N LYS A 44 13.83 5.24 -16.19
CA LYS A 44 13.52 3.93 -15.64
C LYS A 44 14.82 3.13 -15.41
N ALA A 45 15.04 2.71 -14.17
CA ALA A 45 16.07 1.74 -13.84
C ALA A 45 15.62 0.34 -14.29
N ILE A 46 16.48 -0.37 -15.05
CA ILE A 46 16.17 -1.70 -15.60
C ILE A 46 17.10 -2.80 -15.14
N GLY A 47 18.21 -2.45 -14.50
CA GLY A 47 19.16 -3.41 -13.94
C GLY A 47 20.03 -2.80 -12.85
N VAL A 48 20.57 -3.65 -12.01
CA VAL A 48 21.54 -3.30 -10.97
C VAL A 48 22.69 -4.30 -11.02
N ASP A 49 23.91 -3.81 -11.01
CA ASP A 49 25.10 -4.60 -10.77
C ASP A 49 25.46 -4.46 -9.27
N PRO A 50 25.23 -5.51 -8.46
CA PRO A 50 25.45 -5.44 -7.03
C PRO A 50 26.93 -5.34 -6.63
N ASP A 51 27.85 -5.81 -7.46
CA ASP A 51 29.29 -5.78 -7.15
C ASP A 51 29.86 -4.37 -7.24
N THR A 52 29.31 -3.55 -8.15
CA THR A 52 29.76 -2.17 -8.40
C THR A 52 28.77 -1.11 -7.91
N GLN A 53 27.66 -1.51 -7.31
CA GLN A 53 26.54 -0.63 -6.92
C GLN A 53 26.12 0.31 -8.07
N SER A 54 26.11 -0.21 -9.32
CA SER A 54 25.72 0.55 -10.50
C SER A 54 24.33 0.18 -11.00
N VAL A 55 23.55 1.20 -11.36
CA VAL A 55 22.22 1.10 -11.91
C VAL A 55 22.27 1.31 -13.40
N THR A 56 21.68 0.41 -14.20
CA THR A 56 21.52 0.55 -15.64
C THR A 56 20.13 1.17 -15.92
N LEU A 57 20.10 2.24 -16.69
CA LEU A 57 18.89 2.93 -17.13
C LEU A 57 18.38 2.37 -18.45
N GLU A 58 17.14 2.66 -18.82
CA GLU A 58 16.49 2.17 -20.04
C GLU A 58 17.15 2.63 -21.35
N ASP A 59 17.89 3.76 -21.31
CA ASP A 59 18.70 4.25 -22.44
C ASP A 59 20.10 3.59 -22.54
N GLY A 60 20.41 2.65 -21.64
CA GLY A 60 21.68 1.95 -21.54
C GLY A 60 22.75 2.68 -20.74
N SER A 61 22.52 3.88 -20.30
CA SER A 61 23.45 4.60 -19.42
C SER A 61 23.54 3.95 -18.03
N ARG A 62 24.63 4.24 -17.29
CA ARG A 62 24.87 3.70 -15.96
C ARG A 62 25.18 4.81 -14.96
N VAL A 63 24.64 4.64 -13.75
CA VAL A 63 24.93 5.49 -12.59
C VAL A 63 25.50 4.63 -11.51
N SER A 64 26.69 4.97 -11.00
CA SER A 64 27.37 4.25 -9.90
C SER A 64 27.33 5.07 -8.62
N SER A 65 27.37 4.39 -7.49
CA SER A 65 27.34 4.99 -6.16
C SER A 65 28.21 4.19 -5.17
N ASP A 66 28.63 4.81 -4.07
CA ASP A 66 29.31 4.11 -2.98
C ASP A 66 28.37 3.20 -2.20
N ARG A 67 27.10 3.59 -2.11
CA ARG A 67 25.98 2.81 -1.55
C ARG A 67 24.71 3.11 -2.33
N LEU A 68 23.91 2.06 -2.58
CA LEU A 68 22.67 2.15 -3.33
C LEU A 68 21.49 2.00 -2.37
N ILE A 69 20.50 2.89 -2.47
CA ILE A 69 19.24 2.77 -1.74
C ILE A 69 18.12 2.49 -2.74
N LEU A 70 17.40 1.39 -2.56
CA LEU A 70 16.26 0.99 -3.37
C LEU A 70 14.96 1.19 -2.60
N SER A 71 14.01 1.91 -3.19
CA SER A 71 12.65 2.08 -2.67
C SER A 71 11.59 1.69 -3.72
N PRO A 72 11.60 0.43 -4.20
CA PRO A 72 10.83 0.03 -5.38
C PRO A 72 9.33 -0.15 -5.10
N GLY A 73 8.91 -0.10 -3.83
CA GLY A 73 7.54 -0.41 -3.45
C GLY A 73 7.14 -1.84 -3.78
N VAL A 74 5.91 -2.04 -4.26
CA VAL A 74 5.38 -3.36 -4.61
C VAL A 74 5.03 -3.48 -6.08
N ASP A 75 5.17 -4.71 -6.61
CA ASP A 75 4.61 -5.13 -7.89
C ASP A 75 3.55 -6.21 -7.68
N MET A 76 2.67 -6.33 -8.68
CA MET A 76 1.64 -7.36 -8.68
C MET A 76 2.25 -8.70 -9.12
N ARG A 77 1.84 -9.78 -8.47
CA ARG A 77 2.15 -11.15 -8.92
C ARG A 77 1.12 -11.53 -9.98
N TRP A 78 1.38 -11.08 -11.21
CA TRP A 78 0.54 -11.45 -12.34
C TRP A 78 0.45 -12.98 -12.47
N ASN A 79 -0.74 -13.50 -12.74
CA ASN A 79 -1.06 -14.94 -12.81
C ASN A 79 -0.99 -15.72 -11.48
N ALA A 80 -0.75 -15.07 -10.34
CA ALA A 80 -0.84 -15.72 -9.04
C ALA A 80 -2.31 -16.01 -8.64
N LEU A 81 -3.25 -15.22 -9.17
CA LEU A 81 -4.68 -15.53 -9.18
C LEU A 81 -5.03 -15.94 -10.62
N GLU A 82 -5.62 -17.13 -10.78
CA GLU A 82 -5.95 -17.67 -12.10
C GLU A 82 -6.82 -16.68 -12.90
N GLY A 83 -6.46 -16.45 -14.16
CA GLY A 83 -7.12 -15.52 -15.06
C GLY A 83 -6.76 -14.03 -14.85
N TYR A 84 -6.04 -13.66 -13.78
CA TYR A 84 -5.69 -12.27 -13.52
C TYR A 84 -4.31 -11.92 -14.07
N THR A 85 -4.32 -11.35 -15.26
CA THR A 85 -3.12 -10.85 -15.97
C THR A 85 -3.06 -9.32 -15.92
N GLN A 86 -1.96 -8.73 -16.39
CA GLN A 86 -1.87 -7.28 -16.58
C GLN A 86 -2.96 -6.77 -17.54
N ALA A 87 -3.29 -7.52 -18.59
CA ALA A 87 -4.37 -7.16 -19.52
C ALA A 87 -5.75 -7.26 -18.85
N ALA A 88 -5.97 -8.27 -18.00
CA ALA A 88 -7.21 -8.39 -17.24
C ALA A 88 -7.41 -7.20 -16.27
N ALA A 89 -6.33 -6.60 -15.75
CA ALA A 89 -6.40 -5.44 -14.86
C ALA A 89 -6.89 -4.15 -15.54
N GLU A 90 -6.88 -4.08 -16.87
CA GLU A 90 -7.49 -2.98 -17.63
C GLU A 90 -9.03 -3.09 -17.69
N ILE A 91 -9.56 -4.27 -17.37
CA ILE A 91 -11.01 -4.54 -17.30
C ILE A 91 -11.46 -4.64 -15.84
N LEU A 92 -10.73 -5.42 -15.04
CA LEU A 92 -10.97 -5.64 -13.62
C LEU A 92 -9.88 -4.92 -12.79
N PRO A 93 -9.99 -3.60 -12.55
CA PRO A 93 -8.91 -2.81 -11.98
C PRO A 93 -8.49 -3.28 -10.60
N HIS A 94 -7.17 -3.34 -10.36
CA HIS A 94 -6.65 -3.54 -9.01
C HIS A 94 -6.69 -2.24 -8.18
N ALA A 95 -6.50 -1.10 -8.79
CA ALA A 95 -6.38 0.21 -8.14
C ALA A 95 -5.47 0.21 -6.89
N TRP A 96 -4.46 -0.68 -6.86
CA TRP A 96 -3.57 -0.86 -5.71
C TRP A 96 -2.27 -0.07 -5.85
N LYS A 97 -1.86 0.29 -7.05
CA LYS A 97 -0.94 1.40 -7.32
C LYS A 97 -1.78 2.62 -7.65
N ALA A 98 -1.58 3.74 -6.95
CA ALA A 98 -2.30 4.97 -7.21
C ALA A 98 -1.95 5.52 -8.61
N GLY A 99 -2.92 6.17 -9.24
CA GLY A 99 -2.80 6.68 -10.60
C GLY A 99 -3.90 6.19 -11.53
N PRO A 100 -3.58 5.77 -12.78
CA PRO A 100 -4.58 5.39 -13.80
C PRO A 100 -5.57 4.32 -13.33
N GLN A 101 -5.12 3.33 -12.59
CA GLN A 101 -5.97 2.27 -12.03
C GLN A 101 -6.97 2.80 -10.99
N THR A 102 -6.61 3.83 -10.21
CA THR A 102 -7.52 4.50 -9.27
C THR A 102 -8.63 5.21 -10.04
N ALA A 103 -8.26 5.94 -11.10
CA ALA A 103 -9.22 6.62 -11.98
C ALA A 103 -10.13 5.61 -12.70
N LEU A 104 -9.58 4.50 -13.17
CA LEU A 104 -10.37 3.44 -13.83
C LEU A 104 -11.44 2.87 -12.91
N LEU A 105 -11.08 2.51 -11.67
CA LEU A 105 -12.06 2.02 -10.69
C LEU A 105 -13.12 3.07 -10.36
N ARG A 106 -12.71 4.33 -10.14
CA ARG A 106 -13.64 5.43 -9.91
C ARG A 106 -14.62 5.61 -11.08
N ASN A 107 -14.13 5.62 -12.29
CA ASN A 107 -14.96 5.79 -13.49
C ASN A 107 -15.97 4.65 -13.66
N LYS A 108 -15.57 3.40 -13.38
CA LYS A 108 -16.49 2.25 -13.39
C LYS A 108 -17.59 2.39 -12.32
N LEU A 109 -17.25 2.86 -11.11
CA LEU A 109 -18.25 3.11 -10.06
C LEU A 109 -19.24 4.24 -10.46
N VAL A 110 -18.73 5.31 -11.08
CA VAL A 110 -19.57 6.41 -11.56
C VAL A 110 -20.53 5.92 -12.63
N ALA A 111 -20.06 5.10 -13.57
CA ALA A 111 -20.86 4.54 -14.67
C ALA A 111 -21.81 3.41 -14.25
N LEU A 112 -21.65 2.88 -13.03
CA LEU A 112 -22.48 1.78 -12.52
C LEU A 112 -23.97 2.14 -12.53
N GLU A 113 -24.81 1.24 -13.03
CA GLU A 113 -26.27 1.36 -12.88
C GLU A 113 -26.69 1.08 -11.43
N ASP A 114 -27.56 1.93 -10.88
CA ASP A 114 -28.05 1.76 -9.51
C ASP A 114 -28.87 0.46 -9.38
N GLY A 115 -28.50 -0.38 -8.42
CA GLY A 115 -29.02 -1.73 -8.21
C GLY A 115 -28.09 -2.84 -8.70
N SER A 116 -27.01 -2.51 -9.41
CA SER A 116 -26.00 -3.48 -9.81
C SER A 116 -25.01 -3.78 -8.66
N PRO A 117 -24.51 -5.02 -8.55
CA PRO A 117 -23.50 -5.37 -7.56
C PRO A 117 -22.11 -4.82 -7.90
N VAL A 118 -21.31 -4.62 -6.86
CA VAL A 118 -19.85 -4.38 -6.94
C VAL A 118 -19.15 -5.49 -6.19
N VAL A 119 -18.07 -6.05 -6.74
CA VAL A 119 -17.26 -7.06 -6.07
C VAL A 119 -15.85 -6.52 -5.83
N MET A 120 -15.29 -6.80 -4.67
CA MET A 120 -13.87 -6.54 -4.36
C MET A 120 -13.23 -7.80 -3.81
N THR A 121 -12.06 -8.18 -4.35
CA THR A 121 -11.29 -9.31 -3.84
C THR A 121 -10.11 -8.85 -3.02
N VAL A 122 -9.79 -9.56 -1.94
CA VAL A 122 -8.67 -9.27 -1.04
C VAL A 122 -7.74 -10.47 -0.99
N PRO A 123 -6.43 -10.29 -1.27
CA PRO A 123 -5.49 -11.39 -1.32
C PRO A 123 -5.07 -11.87 0.07
N PRO A 124 -4.45 -13.06 0.18
CA PRO A 124 -3.75 -13.48 1.39
C PRO A 124 -2.56 -12.55 1.69
N ALA A 125 -2.17 -12.46 2.97
CA ALA A 125 -0.97 -11.73 3.39
C ALA A 125 0.32 -12.46 2.92
N PRO A 126 1.44 -11.74 2.73
CA PRO A 126 1.64 -10.31 2.98
C PRO A 126 1.29 -9.44 1.75
N TYR A 127 0.76 -8.25 2.02
CA TYR A 127 0.53 -7.21 1.00
C TYR A 127 0.70 -5.81 1.64
N ARG A 128 0.87 -4.78 0.80
CA ARG A 128 0.99 -3.39 1.25
C ARG A 128 -0.30 -2.92 1.91
N CYS A 129 -0.18 -2.10 2.99
CA CYS A 129 -1.30 -1.47 3.69
C CYS A 129 -2.34 -2.49 4.18
N PRO A 130 -2.05 -3.28 5.24
CA PRO A 130 -2.96 -4.32 5.72
C PRO A 130 -4.42 -3.88 5.95
N PRO A 131 -4.73 -2.64 6.44
CA PRO A 131 -6.12 -2.17 6.54
C PRO A 131 -6.68 -1.56 5.25
N GLY A 132 -5.86 -1.36 4.22
CA GLY A 132 -6.23 -0.63 3.01
C GLY A 132 -7.43 -1.18 2.23
N PRO A 133 -7.60 -2.52 2.09
CA PRO A 133 -8.78 -3.08 1.43
C PRO A 133 -10.08 -2.71 2.16
N TYR A 134 -10.07 -2.70 3.48
CA TYR A 134 -11.26 -2.45 4.30
C TYR A 134 -11.63 -0.97 4.37
N GLU A 135 -10.63 -0.08 4.32
CA GLU A 135 -10.85 1.34 4.06
C GLU A 135 -11.47 1.56 2.68
N ARG A 136 -10.95 0.88 1.64
CA ARG A 136 -11.52 0.93 0.29
C ARG A 136 -12.96 0.44 0.28
N ALA A 137 -13.24 -0.66 0.96
CA ALA A 137 -14.60 -1.18 1.10
C ALA A 137 -15.54 -0.14 1.72
N SER A 138 -15.11 0.54 2.79
CA SER A 138 -15.85 1.63 3.42
C SER A 138 -16.13 2.79 2.45
N MET A 139 -15.12 3.21 1.67
CA MET A 139 -15.26 4.31 0.71
C MET A 139 -16.14 3.94 -0.48
N ILE A 140 -16.04 2.71 -1.00
CA ILE A 140 -16.96 2.22 -2.04
C ILE A 140 -18.40 2.15 -1.49
N ALA A 141 -18.60 1.58 -0.30
CA ALA A 141 -19.92 1.50 0.33
C ALA A 141 -20.52 2.90 0.59
N HIS A 142 -19.69 3.87 1.01
CA HIS A 142 -20.10 5.28 1.12
C HIS A 142 -20.58 5.84 -0.21
N TYR A 143 -19.82 5.61 -1.29
CA TYR A 143 -20.21 6.05 -2.63
C TYR A 143 -21.51 5.42 -3.08
N LEU A 144 -21.69 4.10 -2.86
CA LEU A 144 -22.92 3.39 -3.21
C LEU A 144 -24.12 3.93 -2.43
N LYS A 145 -24.01 4.05 -1.11
CA LYS A 145 -25.07 4.61 -0.26
C LYS A 145 -25.51 5.99 -0.72
N THR A 146 -24.59 6.83 -1.17
CA THR A 146 -24.87 8.21 -1.54
C THR A 146 -25.39 8.33 -2.97
N ASN A 147 -24.86 7.56 -3.92
CA ASN A 147 -25.08 7.76 -5.35
C ASN A 147 -25.81 6.60 -6.04
N LYS A 148 -25.77 5.39 -5.46
CA LYS A 148 -26.32 4.15 -6.02
C LYS A 148 -26.99 3.34 -4.90
N PRO A 149 -28.06 3.86 -4.25
CA PRO A 149 -28.57 3.33 -2.97
C PRO A 149 -29.17 1.92 -3.03
N ARG A 150 -29.39 1.35 -4.20
CA ARG A 150 -29.85 -0.03 -4.39
C ARG A 150 -28.70 -1.01 -4.67
N SER A 151 -27.48 -0.48 -4.86
CA SER A 151 -26.28 -1.27 -5.13
C SER A 151 -25.60 -1.71 -3.83
N LYS A 152 -24.90 -2.84 -3.88
CA LYS A 152 -24.20 -3.43 -2.75
C LYS A 152 -22.78 -3.83 -3.14
N LEU A 153 -21.82 -3.61 -2.25
CA LEU A 153 -20.46 -4.12 -2.34
C LEU A 153 -20.39 -5.49 -1.66
N ILE A 154 -19.83 -6.47 -2.36
CA ILE A 154 -19.46 -7.78 -1.81
C ILE A 154 -17.93 -7.83 -1.76
N VAL A 155 -17.37 -7.98 -0.55
CA VAL A 155 -15.94 -8.14 -0.31
C VAL A 155 -15.65 -9.62 -0.12
N LEU A 156 -14.83 -10.19 -1.01
CA LEU A 156 -14.38 -11.57 -0.98
C LEU A 156 -12.94 -11.61 -0.46
N ASP A 157 -12.73 -12.14 0.71
CA ASP A 157 -11.45 -12.08 1.43
C ASP A 157 -10.86 -13.48 1.60
N ALA A 158 -9.62 -13.67 1.16
CA ALA A 158 -8.87 -14.92 1.33
C ALA A 158 -8.46 -15.18 2.81
N LYS A 159 -8.98 -14.41 3.76
CA LYS A 159 -8.65 -14.48 5.20
C LYS A 159 -9.91 -14.32 6.05
N ASP A 160 -9.87 -14.84 7.26
CA ASP A 160 -10.93 -14.71 8.26
C ASP A 160 -10.64 -13.63 9.31
N GLN A 161 -9.45 -13.06 9.28
CA GLN A 161 -9.00 -12.01 10.20
C GLN A 161 -8.22 -10.94 9.46
N PHE A 162 -8.38 -9.69 9.89
CA PHE A 162 -7.67 -8.56 9.31
C PHE A 162 -7.41 -7.43 10.32
N SER A 163 -6.53 -6.52 9.95
CA SER A 163 -6.15 -5.38 10.80
C SER A 163 -7.34 -4.47 11.11
N LYS A 164 -7.57 -4.20 12.39
CA LYS A 164 -8.68 -3.36 12.90
C LYS A 164 -10.08 -3.92 12.59
N MET A 165 -10.22 -5.25 12.47
CA MET A 165 -11.46 -5.90 12.04
C MET A 165 -12.69 -5.46 12.85
N ALA A 166 -12.62 -5.51 14.19
CA ALA A 166 -13.75 -5.13 15.02
C ALA A 166 -14.19 -3.67 14.82
N LEU A 167 -13.24 -2.76 14.60
CA LEU A 167 -13.51 -1.34 14.34
C LEU A 167 -14.17 -1.11 12.97
N PHE A 168 -13.72 -1.82 11.94
CA PHE A 168 -14.36 -1.75 10.63
C PHE A 168 -15.75 -2.35 10.66
N GLN A 169 -15.93 -3.50 11.32
CA GLN A 169 -17.26 -4.13 11.45
C GLN A 169 -18.24 -3.27 12.23
N GLU A 170 -17.80 -2.58 13.31
CA GLU A 170 -18.60 -1.59 14.03
C GLU A 170 -19.05 -0.47 13.08
N ALA A 171 -18.13 0.13 12.35
CA ALA A 171 -18.42 1.20 11.41
C ALA A 171 -19.33 0.74 10.25
N TRP A 172 -19.13 -0.46 9.71
CA TRP A 172 -19.98 -0.99 8.65
C TRP A 172 -21.40 -1.28 9.11
N ALA A 173 -21.57 -1.82 10.33
CA ALA A 173 -22.88 -2.04 10.92
C ALA A 173 -23.63 -0.72 11.17
N GLU A 174 -22.92 0.35 11.54
CA GLU A 174 -23.51 1.67 11.76
C GLU A 174 -23.82 2.38 10.43
N HIS A 175 -22.89 2.40 9.49
CA HIS A 175 -22.99 3.26 8.32
C HIS A 175 -23.49 2.57 7.05
N TYR A 176 -23.21 1.26 6.88
CA TYR A 176 -23.41 0.55 5.60
C TYR A 176 -24.09 -0.83 5.73
N PRO A 177 -25.09 -1.02 6.62
CA PRO A 177 -25.67 -2.35 6.89
C PRO A 177 -26.27 -3.00 5.64
N ASP A 178 -26.77 -2.21 4.70
CA ASP A 178 -27.40 -2.70 3.46
C ASP A 178 -26.47 -2.61 2.23
N HIS A 179 -25.31 -1.92 2.34
CA HIS A 179 -24.45 -1.57 1.19
C HIS A 179 -23.13 -2.32 1.16
N LEU A 180 -22.76 -3.06 2.23
CA LEU A 180 -21.52 -3.81 2.33
C LEU A 180 -21.77 -5.18 2.93
N GLU A 181 -21.22 -6.19 2.27
CA GLU A 181 -21.13 -7.56 2.75
C GLU A 181 -19.68 -8.00 2.70
N TRP A 182 -19.15 -8.54 3.80
CA TRP A 182 -17.83 -9.12 3.85
C TRP A 182 -17.95 -10.63 4.07
N ARG A 183 -17.24 -11.40 3.21
CA ARG A 183 -17.11 -12.85 3.32
C ARG A 183 -15.64 -13.19 3.52
N GLY A 184 -15.32 -13.83 4.64
CA GLY A 184 -14.00 -14.41 4.91
C GLY A 184 -13.79 -15.74 4.18
N ALA A 185 -12.60 -16.31 4.31
CA ALA A 185 -12.26 -17.58 3.67
C ALA A 185 -13.19 -18.73 4.09
N ILE A 186 -13.61 -18.76 5.37
CA ILE A 186 -14.55 -19.78 5.89
C ILE A 186 -15.94 -19.62 5.25
N ASP A 187 -16.33 -18.40 4.89
CA ASP A 187 -17.61 -18.06 4.27
C ASP A 187 -17.50 -17.96 2.73
N ASP A 188 -16.64 -18.79 2.13
CA ASP A 188 -16.40 -18.85 0.68
C ASP A 188 -15.92 -17.51 0.09
N GLY A 189 -15.12 -16.74 0.84
CA GLY A 189 -14.54 -15.47 0.38
C GLY A 189 -13.23 -15.61 -0.37
N ALA A 190 -12.61 -16.78 -0.40
CA ALA A 190 -11.35 -17.00 -1.11
C ALA A 190 -11.61 -17.15 -2.61
N VAL A 191 -11.18 -16.17 -3.41
CA VAL A 191 -11.31 -16.21 -4.87
C VAL A 191 -10.22 -17.08 -5.47
N ALA A 192 -10.62 -18.12 -6.21
CA ALA A 192 -9.73 -19.05 -6.91
C ALA A 192 -9.37 -18.57 -8.33
N ARG A 193 -10.32 -17.96 -9.04
CA ARG A 193 -10.17 -17.56 -10.44
C ARG A 193 -10.99 -16.31 -10.76
N VAL A 194 -10.54 -15.55 -11.75
CA VAL A 194 -11.32 -14.47 -12.35
C VAL A 194 -11.42 -14.64 -13.86
N ASP A 195 -12.47 -14.09 -14.44
CA ASP A 195 -12.67 -14.05 -15.89
C ASP A 195 -13.05 -12.63 -16.30
N ALA A 196 -12.11 -11.91 -16.91
CA ALA A 196 -12.31 -10.53 -17.32
C ALA A 196 -13.27 -10.38 -18.53
N ALA A 197 -13.44 -11.44 -19.33
CA ALA A 197 -14.34 -11.39 -20.48
C ALA A 197 -15.82 -11.58 -20.07
N LEU A 198 -16.03 -12.21 -18.91
CA LEU A 198 -17.36 -12.48 -18.37
C LEU A 198 -17.73 -11.55 -17.19
N ASP A 199 -16.83 -10.61 -16.81
CA ASP A 199 -16.95 -9.81 -15.58
C ASP A 199 -17.31 -10.69 -14.37
N ALA A 200 -16.53 -11.77 -14.16
CA ALA A 200 -16.83 -12.81 -13.18
C ALA A 200 -15.64 -13.12 -12.25
N VAL A 201 -15.97 -13.48 -11.02
CA VAL A 201 -15.05 -14.10 -10.04
C VAL A 201 -15.62 -15.45 -9.60
N TYR A 202 -14.73 -16.39 -9.30
CA TYR A 202 -15.07 -17.75 -8.90
C TYR A 202 -14.40 -18.05 -7.57
N THR A 203 -15.19 -18.50 -6.62
CA THR A 203 -14.74 -19.12 -5.38
C THR A 203 -14.78 -20.65 -5.53
N ASP A 204 -14.64 -21.39 -4.44
CA ASP A 204 -14.76 -22.85 -4.49
C ASP A 204 -16.22 -23.32 -4.73
N PHE A 205 -17.22 -22.50 -4.34
CA PHE A 205 -18.63 -22.89 -4.35
C PHE A 205 -19.55 -21.93 -5.12
N ASP A 206 -19.06 -20.74 -5.51
CA ASP A 206 -19.90 -19.69 -6.10
C ASP A 206 -19.26 -19.08 -7.36
N GLU A 207 -20.09 -18.60 -8.28
CA GLU A 207 -19.73 -17.75 -9.41
C GLU A 207 -20.47 -16.43 -9.28
N ILE A 208 -19.73 -15.33 -9.15
CA ILE A 208 -20.30 -14.00 -8.95
C ILE A 208 -19.92 -13.12 -10.12
N THR A 209 -20.93 -12.60 -10.83
CA THR A 209 -20.76 -11.62 -11.91
C THR A 209 -21.11 -10.22 -11.41
N ALA A 210 -20.32 -9.22 -11.80
CA ALA A 210 -20.59 -7.83 -11.45
C ALA A 210 -19.99 -6.88 -12.50
N PRO A 211 -20.69 -5.79 -12.87
CA PRO A 211 -20.16 -4.81 -13.84
C PRO A 211 -18.94 -4.05 -13.29
N VAL A 212 -18.74 -4.04 -11.98
CA VAL A 212 -17.55 -3.49 -11.33
C VAL A 212 -16.93 -4.54 -10.42
N ILE A 213 -15.74 -5.00 -10.79
CA ILE A 213 -14.94 -5.91 -9.98
C ILE A 213 -13.57 -5.26 -9.73
N ASN A 214 -13.25 -5.02 -8.46
CA ASN A 214 -11.93 -4.56 -8.01
C ASN A 214 -11.12 -5.76 -7.53
N VAL A 215 -10.13 -6.19 -8.28
CA VAL A 215 -9.28 -7.33 -7.94
C VAL A 215 -7.98 -6.84 -7.34
N ILE A 216 -7.78 -7.03 -6.03
CA ILE A 216 -6.49 -6.78 -5.38
C ILE A 216 -5.67 -8.07 -5.44
N PRO A 217 -4.65 -8.18 -6.31
CA PRO A 217 -3.90 -9.42 -6.47
C PRO A 217 -2.81 -9.57 -5.40
N PRO A 218 -2.24 -10.76 -5.21
CA PRO A 218 -1.01 -10.98 -4.46
C PRO A 218 0.14 -10.09 -4.97
N GLN A 219 1.06 -9.74 -4.08
CA GLN A 219 2.11 -8.77 -4.34
C GLN A 219 3.50 -9.35 -4.05
N LYS A 220 4.53 -8.65 -4.55
CA LYS A 220 5.95 -8.85 -4.25
C LYS A 220 6.67 -7.50 -4.27
N ALA A 221 7.95 -7.46 -3.94
CA ALA A 221 8.78 -6.27 -4.12
C ALA A 221 8.82 -5.84 -5.59
N GLY A 222 8.99 -4.54 -5.84
CA GLY A 222 9.10 -4.00 -7.19
C GLY A 222 10.25 -4.62 -7.96
N ALA A 223 10.10 -4.79 -9.28
CA ALA A 223 10.95 -5.62 -10.14
C ALA A 223 12.45 -5.29 -10.08
N ILE A 224 12.83 -4.03 -9.81
CA ILE A 224 14.25 -3.66 -9.69
C ILE A 224 14.93 -4.34 -8.49
N ALA A 225 14.19 -4.76 -7.47
CA ALA A 225 14.73 -5.52 -6.36
C ALA A 225 15.14 -6.94 -6.78
N ASP A 226 14.36 -7.59 -7.64
CA ASP A 226 14.74 -8.88 -8.26
C ASP A 226 16.02 -8.71 -9.10
N ALA A 227 16.08 -7.65 -9.92
CA ALA A 227 17.23 -7.34 -10.78
C ALA A 227 18.51 -7.02 -9.96
N ALA A 228 18.36 -6.51 -8.72
CA ALA A 228 19.45 -6.26 -7.80
C ALA A 228 19.88 -7.50 -6.99
N GLY A 229 19.17 -8.63 -7.09
CA GLY A 229 19.46 -9.83 -6.32
C GLY A 229 19.21 -9.67 -4.81
N VAL A 230 18.29 -8.78 -4.41
CA VAL A 230 18.00 -8.49 -2.99
C VAL A 230 16.66 -9.09 -2.51
N THR A 231 16.00 -9.91 -3.33
CA THR A 231 14.75 -10.58 -2.96
C THR A 231 14.98 -12.03 -2.52
N ASP A 232 14.17 -12.47 -1.55
CA ASP A 232 14.06 -13.88 -1.16
C ASP A 232 13.14 -14.68 -2.12
N LEU A 233 12.96 -15.98 -1.87
CA LEU A 233 12.07 -16.85 -2.68
C LEU A 233 10.62 -16.36 -2.71
N PRO A 234 10.00 -15.89 -1.62
CA PRO A 234 8.71 -15.23 -1.63
C PRO A 234 8.68 -13.88 -2.39
N GLY A 235 9.82 -13.33 -2.79
CA GLY A 235 9.94 -12.10 -3.58
C GLY A 235 9.86 -10.82 -2.75
N TRP A 236 10.32 -10.86 -1.50
CA TRP A 236 10.45 -9.70 -0.62
C TRP A 236 11.92 -9.50 -0.24
N CYS A 237 12.29 -8.31 0.25
CA CYS A 237 13.66 -7.96 0.54
C CYS A 237 14.00 -8.13 2.03
N PRO A 238 14.78 -9.16 2.43
CA PRO A 238 15.30 -9.27 3.78
C PRO A 238 16.38 -8.19 4.03
N ILE A 239 16.28 -7.53 5.18
CA ILE A 239 17.16 -6.41 5.56
C ILE A 239 17.68 -6.54 7.00
N ASP A 240 18.81 -5.90 7.28
CA ASP A 240 19.24 -5.57 8.63
C ASP A 240 18.47 -4.33 9.12
N PRO A 241 17.64 -4.43 10.15
CA PRO A 241 16.81 -3.31 10.60
C PRO A 241 17.61 -2.15 11.23
N LEU A 242 18.89 -2.32 11.48
CA LEU A 242 19.76 -1.25 11.97
C LEU A 242 20.13 -0.26 10.84
N THR A 243 20.31 -0.77 9.63
CA THR A 243 20.84 -0.02 8.48
C THR A 243 19.92 -0.04 7.27
N PHE A 244 18.93 -0.94 7.25
CA PHE A 244 18.15 -1.31 6.07
C PHE A 244 19.01 -1.87 4.92
N GLU A 245 20.27 -2.25 5.18
CA GLU A 245 21.09 -2.95 4.22
C GLU A 245 20.52 -4.35 3.94
N SER A 246 20.51 -4.75 2.67
CA SER A 246 20.09 -6.09 2.28
C SER A 246 20.98 -7.15 2.93
N THR A 247 20.40 -8.21 3.45
CA THR A 247 21.16 -9.36 3.95
C THR A 247 21.70 -10.25 2.83
N LEU A 248 21.32 -9.98 1.57
CA LEU A 248 21.71 -10.75 0.39
C LEU A 248 22.79 -10.06 -0.44
N GLN A 249 22.84 -8.72 -0.43
CA GLN A 249 23.79 -7.92 -1.21
C GLN A 249 24.35 -6.78 -0.35
N ALA A 250 25.67 -6.73 -0.22
CA ALA A 250 26.33 -5.68 0.52
C ALA A 250 26.21 -4.31 -0.15
N LYS A 251 26.18 -3.25 0.66
CA LYS A 251 26.09 -1.84 0.22
C LYS A 251 24.83 -1.48 -0.56
N ILE A 252 23.85 -2.38 -0.63
CA ILE A 252 22.53 -2.13 -1.19
C ILE A 252 21.52 -2.12 -0.04
N HIS A 253 20.86 -0.99 0.16
CA HIS A 253 19.82 -0.79 1.17
C HIS A 253 18.45 -0.86 0.52
N VAL A 254 17.46 -1.41 1.22
CA VAL A 254 16.07 -1.46 0.72
C VAL A 254 15.16 -0.88 1.79
N ILE A 255 14.26 0.02 1.39
CA ILE A 255 13.30 0.67 2.27
C ILE A 255 11.88 0.57 1.74
N GLY A 256 10.92 0.83 2.60
CA GLY A 256 9.50 0.87 2.27
C GLY A 256 8.86 -0.52 2.11
N ASP A 257 7.81 -0.56 1.31
CA ASP A 257 6.92 -1.72 1.21
C ASP A 257 7.58 -2.99 0.66
N ALA A 258 8.74 -2.87 0.01
CA ALA A 258 9.52 -4.00 -0.51
C ALA A 258 10.17 -4.84 0.60
N THR A 259 10.41 -4.27 1.79
CA THR A 259 11.20 -4.88 2.86
C THR A 259 10.46 -5.94 3.66
N ILE A 260 11.20 -6.89 4.24
CA ILE A 260 10.74 -7.76 5.33
C ILE A 260 11.10 -7.06 6.65
N ALA A 261 10.21 -6.22 7.14
CA ALA A 261 10.38 -5.44 8.37
C ALA A 261 9.36 -5.80 9.47
N ALA A 262 8.80 -7.01 9.40
CA ALA A 262 7.85 -7.47 10.42
C ALA A 262 8.49 -7.44 11.83
N PRO A 263 7.72 -7.06 12.86
CA PRO A 263 6.26 -6.81 12.87
C PRO A 263 5.82 -5.43 12.37
N MET A 264 6.73 -4.57 11.93
CA MET A 264 6.40 -3.26 11.36
C MET A 264 5.65 -3.44 10.03
N PRO A 265 4.44 -2.83 9.85
CA PRO A 265 3.65 -3.04 8.66
C PRO A 265 4.22 -2.32 7.43
N LYS A 266 3.86 -2.81 6.24
CA LYS A 266 4.11 -2.14 4.96
C LYS A 266 3.15 -0.96 4.81
N SER A 267 3.58 0.25 5.18
CA SER A 267 2.80 1.49 5.16
C SER A 267 3.67 2.68 4.79
N ALA A 268 3.05 3.77 4.34
CA ALA A 268 3.77 5.01 4.01
C ALA A 268 4.44 5.63 5.24
N PHE A 269 3.82 5.55 6.42
CA PHE A 269 4.42 6.01 7.67
C PHE A 269 5.69 5.22 8.00
N SER A 270 5.60 3.87 7.92
CA SER A 270 6.75 3.00 8.07
C SER A 270 7.86 3.32 7.07
N ALA A 271 7.52 3.47 5.79
CA ALA A 271 8.48 3.76 4.74
C ALA A 271 9.23 5.08 4.96
N ASN A 272 8.54 6.14 5.41
CA ASN A 272 9.15 7.43 5.72
C ASN A 272 10.16 7.31 6.87
N LEU A 273 9.81 6.61 7.96
CA LEU A 273 10.75 6.41 9.07
C LEU A 273 11.90 5.46 8.70
N GLN A 274 11.66 4.41 7.93
CA GLN A 274 12.71 3.56 7.39
C GLN A 274 13.71 4.36 6.56
N ALA A 275 13.21 5.29 5.73
CA ALA A 275 14.06 6.18 4.93
C ALA A 275 14.96 7.05 5.81
N LYS A 276 14.44 7.62 6.90
CA LYS A 276 15.20 8.46 7.85
C LYS A 276 16.28 7.65 8.56
N VAL A 277 15.95 6.45 9.03
CA VAL A 277 16.91 5.54 9.69
C VAL A 277 17.99 5.08 8.71
N CYS A 278 17.59 4.67 7.50
CA CYS A 278 18.51 4.27 6.45
C CYS A 278 19.46 5.41 6.06
N ALA A 279 18.95 6.62 5.85
CA ALA A 279 19.76 7.78 5.50
C ALA A 279 20.79 8.11 6.60
N PHE A 280 20.38 8.07 7.87
CA PHE A 280 21.27 8.27 9.00
C PHE A 280 22.35 7.19 9.09
N ALA A 281 21.97 5.92 8.91
CA ALA A 281 22.91 4.80 8.91
C ALA A 281 23.91 4.89 7.74
N VAL A 282 23.43 5.20 6.52
CA VAL A 282 24.29 5.37 5.33
C VAL A 282 25.29 6.51 5.52
N ALA A 283 24.87 7.66 6.06
CA ALA A 283 25.75 8.77 6.34
C ALA A 283 26.87 8.41 7.32
N ARG A 284 26.56 7.61 8.36
CA ARG A 284 27.56 7.10 9.30
C ARG A 284 28.53 6.12 8.64
N LEU A 285 28.00 5.16 7.88
CA LEU A 285 28.81 4.16 7.17
C LEU A 285 29.76 4.79 6.14
N LEU A 286 29.32 5.86 5.44
CA LEU A 286 30.19 6.62 4.52
C LEU A 286 31.25 7.47 5.25
N SER A 287 31.10 7.67 6.56
CA SER A 287 32.04 8.37 7.43
C SER A 287 32.87 7.43 8.30
N ASP A 288 32.89 6.12 8.00
CA ASP A 288 33.55 5.07 8.78
C ASP A 288 33.12 5.03 10.27
N LEU A 289 31.86 5.37 10.53
CA LEU A 289 31.23 5.35 11.85
C LEU A 289 30.26 4.18 11.97
N GLU A 290 30.24 3.52 13.15
CA GLU A 290 29.25 2.46 13.41
C GLU A 290 27.79 2.99 13.42
N PRO A 291 26.84 2.31 12.77
CA PRO A 291 25.42 2.64 12.90
C PRO A 291 24.94 2.53 14.34
N THR A 292 23.97 3.34 14.71
CA THR A 292 23.40 3.34 16.07
C THR A 292 21.95 2.89 16.02
N PRO A 293 21.50 2.07 16.98
CA PRO A 293 20.09 1.67 17.08
C PRO A 293 19.17 2.88 17.18
N THR A 294 18.05 2.81 16.48
CA THR A 294 17.00 3.83 16.46
C THR A 294 15.66 3.19 16.74
N THR A 295 14.71 4.00 17.21
CA THR A 295 13.32 3.56 17.39
C THR A 295 12.52 3.92 16.15
N LEU A 296 11.74 2.98 15.66
CA LEU A 296 10.80 3.13 14.56
C LEU A 296 9.37 3.21 15.11
N ALA A 297 8.50 3.87 14.40
CA ALA A 297 7.08 3.91 14.74
C ALA A 297 6.22 3.76 13.47
N ASN A 298 4.97 3.44 13.67
CA ASN A 298 3.97 3.44 12.60
C ASN A 298 2.63 3.88 13.17
N THR A 299 1.90 4.69 12.41
CA THR A 299 0.48 4.95 12.63
C THR A 299 -0.24 4.78 11.29
N CYS A 300 -1.25 3.92 11.26
CA CYS A 300 -2.11 3.73 10.09
C CYS A 300 -3.50 4.25 10.40
N TYR A 301 -3.84 5.39 9.82
CA TYR A 301 -5.21 5.89 9.77
C TYR A 301 -5.98 5.15 8.68
N SER A 302 -7.27 4.94 8.89
CA SER A 302 -8.16 4.37 7.87
C SER A 302 -9.54 5.01 7.98
N TYR A 303 -10.02 5.57 6.89
CA TYR A 303 -11.34 6.17 6.80
C TYR A 303 -12.44 5.11 6.82
N THR A 304 -13.45 5.33 7.63
CA THR A 304 -14.69 4.54 7.66
C THR A 304 -15.85 5.29 7.01
N THR A 305 -15.83 6.62 7.09
CA THR A 305 -16.63 7.56 6.29
C THR A 305 -15.70 8.67 5.81
N PRO A 306 -16.11 9.60 4.93
CA PRO A 306 -15.26 10.74 4.55
C PRO A 306 -14.80 11.62 5.74
N ASP A 307 -15.53 11.62 6.85
CA ASP A 307 -15.31 12.47 8.01
C ASP A 307 -14.86 11.71 9.26
N GLU A 308 -14.84 10.37 9.22
CA GLU A 308 -14.51 9.52 10.34
C GLU A 308 -13.38 8.56 9.99
N ALA A 309 -12.41 8.41 10.89
CA ALA A 309 -11.32 7.46 10.74
C ALA A 309 -11.09 6.65 12.02
N ILE A 310 -10.36 5.56 11.86
CA ILE A 310 -9.84 4.69 12.90
C ILE A 310 -8.34 4.53 12.72
N SER A 311 -7.59 4.35 13.80
CA SER A 311 -6.14 4.23 13.73
C SER A 311 -5.60 2.99 14.44
N ILE A 312 -4.38 2.61 14.06
CA ILE A 312 -3.52 1.68 14.79
C ILE A 312 -2.11 2.24 14.80
N ALA A 313 -1.49 2.28 15.98
CA ALA A 313 -0.12 2.73 16.18
C ALA A 313 0.74 1.62 16.77
N GLY A 314 2.02 1.62 16.45
CA GLY A 314 3.02 0.73 17.01
C GLY A 314 4.40 1.39 17.05
N VAL A 315 5.22 0.96 18.02
CA VAL A 315 6.62 1.36 18.16
C VAL A 315 7.49 0.10 18.08
N TYR A 316 8.62 0.21 17.40
CA TYR A 316 9.50 -0.91 17.11
C TYR A 316 10.94 -0.56 17.46
N THR A 317 11.67 -1.55 17.96
CA THR A 317 13.09 -1.44 18.25
C THR A 317 13.84 -2.61 17.65
N ASN A 318 15.16 -2.46 17.47
CA ASN A 318 16.00 -3.58 17.04
C ASN A 318 16.39 -4.41 18.28
N GLU A 319 16.02 -5.67 18.27
CA GLU A 319 16.36 -6.65 19.30
C GLU A 319 17.02 -7.87 18.64
N GLY A 320 18.31 -8.05 18.88
CA GLY A 320 19.04 -9.22 18.37
C GLY A 320 19.12 -9.31 16.84
N GLY A 321 19.08 -8.18 16.11
CA GLY A 321 19.15 -8.15 14.65
C GLY A 321 17.79 -8.29 13.95
N ALA A 322 16.68 -8.24 14.70
CA ALA A 322 15.33 -8.22 14.18
C ALA A 322 14.52 -7.07 14.79
N LEU A 323 13.47 -6.61 14.10
CA LEU A 323 12.52 -5.68 14.69
C LEU A 323 11.60 -6.39 15.68
N ALA A 324 11.39 -5.79 16.83
CA ALA A 324 10.43 -6.22 17.83
C ALA A 324 9.48 -5.09 18.20
N SER A 325 8.24 -5.41 18.52
CA SER A 325 7.27 -4.44 19.03
C SER A 325 7.58 -4.07 20.47
N VAL A 326 7.62 -2.77 20.75
CA VAL A 326 7.75 -2.27 22.14
C VAL A 326 6.41 -2.42 22.85
N SER A 327 6.37 -3.29 23.87
CA SER A 327 5.14 -3.56 24.63
C SER A 327 4.60 -2.29 25.28
N GLY A 328 3.29 -2.05 25.13
CA GLY A 328 2.60 -0.89 25.71
C GLY A 328 2.85 0.45 25.01
N ALA A 329 3.67 0.47 23.94
CA ALA A 329 3.98 1.70 23.18
C ALA A 329 3.17 1.81 21.88
N GLY A 330 2.02 1.21 21.81
CA GLY A 330 1.11 1.25 20.67
C GLY A 330 -0.33 1.11 21.11
N GLY A 331 -1.23 1.03 20.15
CA GLY A 331 -2.65 0.84 20.44
C GLY A 331 -3.50 0.97 19.18
N VAL A 332 -4.79 0.73 19.36
CA VAL A 332 -5.83 0.90 18.36
C VAL A 332 -6.88 1.85 18.90
N SER A 333 -7.63 2.49 18.00
CA SER A 333 -8.80 3.29 18.36
C SER A 333 -9.76 2.50 19.24
N PRO A 334 -10.40 3.12 20.24
CA PRO A 334 -11.37 2.43 21.08
C PRO A 334 -12.62 2.05 20.28
N LEU A 335 -13.23 0.91 20.62
CA LEU A 335 -14.57 0.55 20.19
C LEU A 335 -15.63 1.37 20.96
N ALA A 336 -16.85 1.46 20.42
CA ALA A 336 -17.99 2.12 21.04
C ALA A 336 -17.67 3.54 21.55
N THR A 337 -16.89 4.30 20.79
CA THR A 337 -16.42 5.63 21.19
C THR A 337 -17.28 6.74 20.61
N ASP A 338 -17.15 7.93 21.20
CA ASP A 338 -17.81 9.14 20.68
C ASP A 338 -17.35 9.48 19.28
N LYS A 339 -18.26 9.93 18.44
CA LYS A 339 -18.02 10.33 17.06
C LYS A 339 -16.96 11.44 16.94
N SER A 340 -16.86 12.31 17.95
CA SER A 340 -15.83 13.36 17.99
C SER A 340 -14.40 12.80 17.94
N ILE A 341 -14.17 11.59 18.49
CA ILE A 341 -12.88 10.91 18.42
C ILE A 341 -12.61 10.44 17.01
N ARG A 342 -13.60 9.84 16.30
CA ARG A 342 -13.47 9.44 14.90
C ARG A 342 -13.17 10.63 13.97
N ASN A 343 -13.86 11.75 14.20
CA ASN A 343 -13.59 12.99 13.44
C ASN A 343 -12.18 13.55 13.74
N ALA A 344 -11.73 13.49 15.00
CA ALA A 344 -10.37 13.91 15.35
C ALA A 344 -9.30 13.03 14.68
N GLU A 345 -9.51 11.71 14.61
CA GLU A 345 -8.60 10.78 13.90
C GLU A 345 -8.59 11.06 12.39
N ALA A 346 -9.72 11.38 11.78
CA ALA A 346 -9.78 11.80 10.38
C ALA A 346 -9.00 13.11 10.13
N ALA A 347 -9.14 14.10 11.02
CA ALA A 347 -8.34 15.35 10.95
C ALA A 347 -6.83 15.07 11.13
N GLN A 348 -6.46 14.19 12.05
CA GLN A 348 -5.05 13.78 12.24
C GLN A 348 -4.50 13.09 11.00
N ALA A 349 -5.30 12.28 10.30
CA ALA A 349 -4.89 11.65 9.04
C ALA A 349 -4.57 12.70 7.97
N VAL A 350 -5.37 13.77 7.86
CA VAL A 350 -5.10 14.89 6.93
C VAL A 350 -3.79 15.59 7.30
N HIS A 351 -3.62 15.99 8.56
CA HIS A 351 -2.40 16.66 9.02
C HIS A 351 -1.15 15.77 8.81
N TRP A 352 -1.26 14.49 9.04
CA TRP A 352 -0.18 13.54 8.77
C TRP A 352 0.15 13.50 7.27
N PHE A 353 -0.85 13.42 6.40
CA PHE A 353 -0.65 13.39 4.95
C PHE A 353 0.03 14.65 4.44
N ASP A 354 -0.44 15.83 4.89
CA ASP A 354 0.15 17.11 4.53
C ASP A 354 1.61 17.20 5.01
N THR A 355 1.90 16.72 6.23
CA THR A 355 3.26 16.72 6.78
C THR A 355 4.19 15.81 6.00
N ILE A 356 3.80 14.55 5.75
CA ILE A 356 4.67 13.58 5.08
C ILE A 356 4.93 13.96 3.61
N THR A 357 3.93 14.57 2.94
CA THR A 357 4.10 15.01 1.56
C THR A 357 4.94 16.27 1.46
N ALA A 358 4.81 17.20 2.41
CA ALA A 358 5.70 18.36 2.51
C ALA A 358 7.16 17.95 2.81
N GLU A 359 7.39 16.94 3.68
CA GLU A 359 8.73 16.41 3.92
C GLU A 359 9.34 15.73 2.69
N ALA A 360 8.52 15.01 1.93
CA ALA A 360 9.01 14.18 0.83
C ALA A 360 9.20 14.96 -0.48
N PHE A 361 8.42 16.03 -0.71
CA PHE A 361 8.36 16.71 -2.00
C PHE A 361 8.58 18.23 -1.92
N GLY A 362 8.64 18.79 -0.73
CA GLY A 362 8.96 20.21 -0.48
C GLY A 362 7.76 21.10 -0.35
#